data_e3f811399e834112ea95522e3f89e1a9
#
_entry.id   e3f811399e834112ea95522e3f89e1a9
#
_cell.length_a   1.000
_cell.length_b   1.000
_cell.length_c   1.000
_cell.angle_alpha   90.00
_cell.angle_beta   90.00
_cell.angle_gamma   90.00
#
_symmetry.space_group_name_H-M   'P 1'
#
loop_
_entity.id
_entity.type
_entity.pdbx_description
1 polymer ?
#
loop_
_entity_poly.entity_id
_entity_poly.type
_entity_poly.pdbx_seq_one_letter_code
_entity_poly.pdbx_strand_id
1 'polypeptide(L)'
;MTENPSRGLRPNGTAIARAKSMPPWSLLAAGAVLGGLLGGAYGAVKTPTYTATSYVVAVPTEKSDPAAALGFAQAYGRVATQLAVLGDAQVWAGVPVGTLRTSVRTATSPDAPMVSVSATSSRPDLAADMANAVSRALTRHANDAQADTHVELQQFARATKPTEASSASPSVTALVGAGAGGLLGGLALLVRPRRTTDTARPASVPSPATSADVRGQM
;
A
#
# COMPACT_ATOMS: atom_id res chain seq x y z
N MET A 1 -73.13 -19.44 -15.79
CA MET A 1 -72.74 -18.13 -16.27
C MET A 1 -72.19 -17.30 -15.15
N THR A 2 -70.93 -17.24 -15.02
CA THR A 2 -70.19 -16.22 -14.24
C THR A 2 -68.73 -16.35 -14.60
N GLU A 3 -68.23 -15.41 -15.40
CA GLU A 3 -66.85 -15.26 -15.75
C GLU A 3 -66.04 -14.78 -14.57
N ASN A 4 -64.88 -15.40 -14.39
CA ASN A 4 -63.89 -15.02 -13.40
C ASN A 4 -62.70 -14.34 -14.11
N PRO A 5 -62.44 -13.04 -13.90
CA PRO A 5 -61.29 -12.40 -14.52
C PRO A 5 -60.04 -12.68 -13.68
N SER A 6 -59.16 -13.49 -14.19
CA SER A 6 -57.82 -13.73 -13.66
C SER A 6 -57.01 -12.41 -13.63
N ARG A 7 -56.78 -11.89 -12.41
CA ARG A 7 -55.80 -10.81 -12.14
C ARG A 7 -54.40 -11.30 -12.42
N GLY A 8 -53.85 -10.93 -13.55
CA GLY A 8 -52.43 -11.10 -13.84
C GLY A 8 -51.60 -10.25 -12.90
N LEU A 9 -50.82 -10.89 -12.05
CA LEU A 9 -49.74 -10.29 -11.30
C LEU A 9 -48.70 -9.74 -12.29
N ARG A 10 -48.64 -8.42 -12.39
CA ARG A 10 -47.54 -7.73 -13.09
C ARG A 10 -46.29 -7.82 -12.24
N PRO A 11 -45.18 -8.44 -12.69
CA PRO A 11 -43.93 -8.39 -11.97
C PRO A 11 -43.39 -6.96 -11.97
N ASN A 12 -42.96 -6.52 -10.78
CA ASN A 12 -42.36 -5.19 -10.55
C ASN A 12 -41.09 -5.00 -11.39
N GLY A 13 -41.24 -4.52 -12.62
CA GLY A 13 -40.14 -4.21 -13.55
C GLY A 13 -39.47 -2.86 -13.31
N THR A 14 -39.75 -2.16 -12.18
CA THR A 14 -39.32 -0.77 -12.00
C THR A 14 -37.89 -0.60 -11.46
N ALA A 15 -37.29 -1.63 -10.86
CA ALA A 15 -35.91 -1.53 -10.32
C ALA A 15 -34.84 -1.62 -11.42
N ILE A 16 -35.08 -2.44 -12.45
CA ILE A 16 -34.08 -2.67 -13.52
C ILE A 16 -34.06 -1.52 -14.56
N ALA A 17 -35.16 -0.82 -14.72
CA ALA A 17 -35.28 0.30 -15.67
C ALA A 17 -34.52 1.55 -15.24
N ARG A 18 -34.36 1.79 -13.91
CA ARG A 18 -33.63 2.95 -13.39
C ARG A 18 -32.10 2.85 -13.56
N ALA A 19 -31.54 1.65 -13.67
CA ALA A 19 -30.12 1.45 -13.93
C ALA A 19 -29.70 1.84 -15.37
N LYS A 20 -30.66 2.01 -16.28
CA LYS A 20 -30.43 2.23 -17.72
C LYS A 20 -30.20 3.70 -18.09
N SER A 21 -30.48 4.64 -17.18
CA SER A 21 -30.40 6.09 -17.42
C SER A 21 -29.24 6.77 -16.64
N MET A 22 -28.37 5.99 -15.98
CA MET A 22 -27.25 6.59 -15.26
C MET A 22 -26.19 7.14 -16.22
N PRO A 23 -25.77 8.40 -16.05
CA PRO A 23 -24.72 9.00 -16.88
C PRO A 23 -23.42 8.18 -16.75
N PRO A 24 -22.61 8.09 -17.80
CA PRO A 24 -21.44 7.21 -17.83
C PRO A 24 -20.44 7.50 -16.68
N TRP A 25 -20.35 8.73 -16.23
CA TRP A 25 -19.47 9.09 -15.11
C TRP A 25 -19.90 8.51 -13.75
N SER A 26 -21.17 8.05 -13.62
CA SER A 26 -21.67 7.43 -12.38
C SER A 26 -20.95 6.11 -12.05
N LEU A 27 -20.46 5.37 -13.04
CA LEU A 27 -19.66 4.17 -12.82
C LEU A 27 -18.30 4.51 -12.20
N LEU A 28 -17.69 5.61 -12.64
CA LEU A 28 -16.44 6.12 -12.07
C LEU A 28 -16.66 6.58 -10.63
N ALA A 29 -17.71 7.35 -10.38
CA ALA A 29 -18.07 7.81 -9.04
C ALA A 29 -18.41 6.63 -8.10
N ALA A 30 -19.20 5.66 -8.56
CA ALA A 30 -19.54 4.46 -7.79
C ALA A 30 -18.30 3.62 -7.48
N GLY A 31 -17.40 3.44 -8.46
CA GLY A 31 -16.12 2.77 -8.26
C GLY A 31 -15.26 3.47 -7.21
N ALA A 32 -15.14 4.80 -7.28
CA ALA A 32 -14.38 5.59 -6.31
C ALA A 32 -14.98 5.51 -4.90
N VAL A 33 -16.30 5.61 -4.77
CA VAL A 33 -16.98 5.51 -3.47
C VAL A 33 -16.82 4.11 -2.87
N LEU A 34 -17.08 3.06 -3.64
CA LEU A 34 -16.91 1.67 -3.17
C LEU A 34 -15.46 1.37 -2.82
N GLY A 35 -14.51 1.78 -3.66
CA GLY A 35 -13.08 1.62 -3.39
C GLY A 35 -12.65 2.38 -2.13
N GLY A 36 -13.13 3.61 -1.95
CA GLY A 36 -12.87 4.43 -0.76
C GLY A 36 -13.43 3.81 0.53
N LEU A 37 -14.65 3.29 0.48
CA LEU A 37 -15.27 2.60 1.62
C LEU A 37 -14.51 1.31 1.99
N LEU A 38 -14.16 0.50 1.00
CA LEU A 38 -13.39 -0.74 1.24
C LEU A 38 -11.98 -0.43 1.76
N GLY A 39 -11.28 0.55 1.16
CA GLY A 39 -9.97 1.00 1.60
C GLY A 39 -9.99 1.61 3.00
N GLY A 40 -10.99 2.43 3.31
CA GLY A 40 -11.21 3.01 4.64
C GLY A 40 -11.52 1.96 5.69
N ALA A 41 -12.43 1.04 5.40
CA ALA A 41 -12.76 -0.08 6.29
C ALA A 41 -11.54 -0.97 6.57
N TYR A 42 -10.75 -1.32 5.54
CA TYR A 42 -9.50 -2.05 5.71
C TYR A 42 -8.53 -1.31 6.62
N GLY A 43 -8.32 0.01 6.37
CA GLY A 43 -7.43 0.83 7.18
C GLY A 43 -7.88 0.97 8.64
N ALA A 44 -9.20 0.97 8.89
CA ALA A 44 -9.74 1.06 10.25
C ALA A 44 -9.61 -0.25 11.04
N VAL A 45 -9.68 -1.40 10.35
CA VAL A 45 -9.56 -2.73 10.99
C VAL A 45 -8.09 -3.12 11.20
N LYS A 46 -7.18 -2.63 10.34
CA LYS A 46 -5.76 -2.97 10.45
C LYS A 46 -5.13 -2.35 11.69
N THR A 47 -4.50 -3.19 12.51
CA THR A 47 -3.77 -2.74 13.70
C THR A 47 -2.66 -1.75 13.32
N PRO A 48 -2.61 -0.56 13.93
CA PRO A 48 -1.53 0.39 13.68
C PRO A 48 -0.18 -0.20 14.10
N THR A 49 0.86 0.13 13.35
CA THR A 49 2.24 -0.24 13.68
C THR A 49 3.09 1.00 13.91
N TYR A 50 4.03 0.88 14.83
CA TYR A 50 4.92 1.94 15.26
C TYR A 50 6.36 1.53 14.99
N THR A 51 7.17 2.45 14.50
CA THR A 51 8.59 2.21 14.23
C THR A 51 9.42 3.14 15.09
N ALA A 52 10.36 2.56 15.82
CA ALA A 52 11.35 3.29 16.62
C ALA A 52 12.74 3.01 16.08
N THR A 53 13.61 4.02 16.04
CA THR A 53 14.96 3.89 15.50
C THR A 53 16.00 4.34 16.53
N SER A 54 17.03 3.53 16.72
CA SER A 54 18.23 3.83 17.48
C SER A 54 19.42 3.98 16.53
N TYR A 55 20.38 4.81 16.89
CA TYR A 55 21.57 5.06 16.09
C TYR A 55 22.84 4.67 16.86
N VAL A 56 23.73 3.95 16.18
CA VAL A 56 25.03 3.54 16.68
C VAL A 56 26.10 4.10 15.74
N VAL A 57 27.14 4.69 16.29
CA VAL A 57 28.26 5.24 15.54
C VAL A 57 29.51 4.41 15.81
N ALA A 58 30.31 4.17 14.78
CA ALA A 58 31.61 3.55 14.90
C ALA A 58 32.68 4.64 15.03
N VAL A 59 33.39 4.61 16.14
CA VAL A 59 34.45 5.57 16.49
C VAL A 59 35.78 4.87 16.35
N PRO A 60 36.73 5.38 15.53
CA PRO A 60 38.08 4.84 15.45
C PRO A 60 38.83 5.16 16.74
N THR A 61 39.59 4.19 17.26
CA THR A 61 40.54 4.45 18.33
C THR A 61 41.82 5.09 17.77
N GLU A 62 42.70 5.58 18.62
CA GLU A 62 43.96 6.26 18.21
C GLU A 62 44.84 5.46 17.22
N LYS A 63 44.64 4.15 17.15
CA LYS A 63 45.40 3.22 16.30
C LYS A 63 44.70 2.88 14.98
N SER A 64 43.50 3.47 14.69
CA SER A 64 42.71 3.15 13.53
C SER A 64 42.52 4.33 12.60
N ASP A 65 42.50 4.04 11.30
CA ASP A 65 42.15 5.03 10.26
C ASP A 65 40.66 5.35 10.33
N PRO A 66 40.23 6.63 10.20
CA PRO A 66 38.82 7.00 10.05
C PRO A 66 38.08 6.26 8.96
N ALA A 67 38.73 5.92 7.84
CA ALA A 67 38.15 5.12 6.77
C ALA A 67 37.77 3.69 7.22
N ALA A 68 38.54 3.11 8.16
CA ALA A 68 38.26 1.80 8.72
C ALA A 68 36.94 1.80 9.52
N ALA A 69 36.63 2.89 10.24
CA ALA A 69 35.40 3.01 11.01
C ALA A 69 34.15 2.92 10.11
N LEU A 70 34.19 3.50 8.90
CA LEU A 70 33.12 3.38 7.91
C LEU A 70 32.94 1.94 7.44
N GLY A 71 34.04 1.25 7.13
CA GLY A 71 33.99 -0.16 6.72
C GLY A 71 33.42 -1.07 7.81
N PHE A 72 33.86 -0.87 9.06
CA PHE A 72 33.36 -1.63 10.22
C PHE A 72 31.88 -1.31 10.49
N ALA A 73 31.43 -0.05 10.40
CA ALA A 73 30.02 0.29 10.56
C ALA A 73 29.15 -0.46 9.54
N GLN A 74 29.58 -0.53 8.27
CA GLN A 74 28.89 -1.29 7.23
C GLN A 74 28.87 -2.80 7.53
N ALA A 75 29.97 -3.36 8.00
CA ALA A 75 30.05 -4.76 8.38
C ALA A 75 29.13 -5.08 9.58
N TYR A 76 29.18 -4.27 10.62
CA TYR A 76 28.33 -4.42 11.81
C TYR A 76 26.85 -4.24 11.50
N GLY A 77 26.49 -3.35 10.58
CA GLY A 77 25.11 -3.21 10.12
C GLY A 77 24.55 -4.49 9.50
N ARG A 78 25.37 -5.28 8.82
CA ARG A 78 24.97 -6.59 8.25
C ARG A 78 24.87 -7.67 9.32
N VAL A 79 25.69 -7.61 10.35
CA VAL A 79 25.72 -8.61 11.42
C VAL A 79 24.65 -8.36 12.48
N ALA A 80 24.17 -7.12 12.61
CA ALA A 80 23.22 -6.71 13.65
C ALA A 80 21.90 -7.51 13.67
N THR A 81 21.48 -8.07 12.53
CA THR A 81 20.27 -8.92 12.43
C THR A 81 20.59 -10.42 12.50
N GLN A 82 21.82 -10.78 12.77
CA GLN A 82 22.23 -12.18 12.90
C GLN A 82 21.86 -12.78 14.26
N LEU A 83 21.78 -14.10 14.28
CA LEU A 83 21.31 -14.84 15.46
C LEU A 83 22.14 -14.56 16.72
N ALA A 84 23.45 -14.36 16.57
CA ALA A 84 24.31 -14.06 17.70
C ALA A 84 23.91 -12.76 18.42
N VAL A 85 23.74 -11.67 17.67
CA VAL A 85 23.32 -10.37 18.22
C VAL A 85 21.87 -10.39 18.72
N LEU A 86 20.96 -11.01 17.94
CA LEU A 86 19.55 -11.09 18.31
C LEU A 86 19.33 -12.02 19.52
N GLY A 87 20.19 -13.05 19.69
CA GLY A 87 20.17 -13.94 20.84
C GLY A 87 20.42 -13.20 22.16
N ASP A 88 21.39 -12.28 22.16
CA ASP A 88 21.65 -11.43 23.33
C ASP A 88 20.57 -10.35 23.50
N ALA A 89 20.12 -9.77 22.40
CA ALA A 89 19.09 -8.71 22.42
C ALA A 89 17.74 -9.19 22.98
N GLN A 90 17.36 -10.47 22.79
CA GLN A 90 16.07 -10.99 23.26
C GLN A 90 15.86 -10.83 24.77
N VAL A 91 16.95 -10.92 25.55
CA VAL A 91 16.88 -10.80 27.00
C VAL A 91 16.47 -9.38 27.42
N TRP A 92 16.99 -8.39 26.73
CA TRP A 92 16.68 -6.97 27.02
C TRP A 92 15.39 -6.49 26.37
N ALA A 93 15.06 -7.05 25.21
CA ALA A 93 13.81 -6.71 24.51
C ALA A 93 12.58 -7.39 25.12
N GLY A 94 12.78 -8.47 25.89
CA GLY A 94 11.68 -9.26 26.45
C GLY A 94 10.83 -9.98 25.41
N VAL A 95 11.39 -10.26 24.22
CA VAL A 95 10.71 -10.97 23.14
C VAL A 95 11.61 -12.02 22.50
N PRO A 96 11.03 -13.10 21.94
CA PRO A 96 11.81 -14.16 21.29
C PRO A 96 12.61 -13.64 20.07
N VAL A 97 13.74 -14.29 19.78
CA VAL A 97 14.61 -14.00 18.61
C VAL A 97 13.81 -13.99 17.30
N GLY A 98 12.84 -14.89 17.15
CA GLY A 98 11.98 -14.94 15.97
C GLY A 98 11.21 -13.63 15.73
N THR A 99 10.72 -13.01 16.80
CA THR A 99 10.05 -11.69 16.73
C THR A 99 11.05 -10.60 16.34
N LEU A 100 12.23 -10.56 16.97
CA LEU A 100 13.27 -9.59 16.61
C LEU A 100 13.67 -9.71 15.15
N ARG A 101 13.87 -10.94 14.65
CA ARG A 101 14.26 -11.19 13.25
C ARG A 101 13.25 -10.67 12.23
N THR A 102 11.98 -10.74 12.54
CA THR A 102 10.91 -10.25 11.63
C THR A 102 10.67 -8.75 11.77
N SER A 103 10.87 -8.20 12.95
CA SER A 103 10.48 -6.83 13.30
C SER A 103 11.64 -5.82 13.22
N VAL A 104 12.91 -6.28 13.27
CA VAL A 104 14.09 -5.40 13.26
C VAL A 104 14.67 -5.29 11.85
N ARG A 105 15.06 -4.09 11.49
CA ARG A 105 15.80 -3.76 10.26
C ARG A 105 16.98 -2.86 10.60
N THR A 106 18.06 -3.02 9.86
CA THR A 106 19.25 -2.18 9.97
C THR A 106 19.53 -1.50 8.65
N ALA A 107 20.05 -0.29 8.73
CA ALA A 107 20.58 0.42 7.57
C ALA A 107 21.88 1.12 7.97
N THR A 108 22.81 1.23 7.03
CA THR A 108 24.09 1.91 7.20
C THR A 108 24.14 3.14 6.32
N SER A 109 24.80 4.20 6.78
CA SER A 109 25.06 5.36 5.95
C SER A 109 26.27 5.08 5.03
N PRO A 110 26.21 5.45 3.74
CA PRO A 110 27.38 5.33 2.86
C PRO A 110 28.49 6.33 3.22
N ASP A 111 28.14 7.49 3.78
CA ASP A 111 29.05 8.62 3.99
C ASP A 111 29.41 8.86 5.46
N ALA A 112 28.77 8.14 6.39
CA ALA A 112 29.02 8.27 7.82
C ALA A 112 29.17 6.89 8.47
N PRO A 113 30.09 6.74 9.46
CA PRO A 113 30.30 5.48 10.17
C PRO A 113 29.16 5.21 11.16
N MET A 114 27.93 5.16 10.65
CA MET A 114 26.72 5.07 11.46
C MET A 114 25.83 3.89 11.02
N VAL A 115 25.26 3.22 12.00
CA VAL A 115 24.26 2.15 11.82
C VAL A 115 22.96 2.61 12.47
N SER A 116 21.89 2.61 11.71
CA SER A 116 20.53 2.76 12.24
C SER A 116 19.90 1.39 12.48
N VAL A 117 19.29 1.22 13.64
CA VAL A 117 18.55 0.02 14.03
C VAL A 117 17.09 0.43 14.25
N SER A 118 16.22 -0.01 13.35
CA SER A 118 14.79 0.28 13.41
C SER A 118 14.01 -0.97 13.78
N ALA A 119 13.08 -0.84 14.71
CA ALA A 119 12.17 -1.93 15.08
C ALA A 119 10.72 -1.49 14.95
N THR A 120 9.86 -2.40 14.47
CA THR A 120 8.45 -2.16 14.23
C THR A 120 7.59 -3.08 15.09
N SER A 121 6.58 -2.52 15.77
CA SER A 121 5.65 -3.26 16.62
C SER A 121 4.27 -2.59 16.63
N SER A 122 3.24 -3.34 16.99
CA SER A 122 1.92 -2.76 17.31
C SER A 122 1.92 -1.99 18.63
N ARG A 123 2.93 -2.19 19.48
CA ARG A 123 3.13 -1.49 20.75
C ARG A 123 4.31 -0.53 20.63
N PRO A 124 4.08 0.80 20.80
CA PRO A 124 5.15 1.80 20.63
C PRO A 124 6.31 1.62 21.60
N ASP A 125 6.03 1.23 22.86
CA ASP A 125 7.09 0.95 23.85
C ASP A 125 7.96 -0.20 23.39
N LEU A 126 7.34 -1.29 22.95
CA LEU A 126 8.07 -2.48 22.49
C LEU A 126 8.92 -2.20 21.24
N ALA A 127 8.47 -1.33 20.34
CA ALA A 127 9.29 -0.91 19.20
C ALA A 127 10.59 -0.23 19.67
N ALA A 128 10.49 0.69 20.65
CA ALA A 128 11.66 1.37 21.21
C ALA A 128 12.58 0.38 21.96
N ASP A 129 11.99 -0.52 22.75
CA ASP A 129 12.76 -1.50 23.53
C ASP A 129 13.53 -2.46 22.62
N MET A 130 12.89 -2.98 21.56
CA MET A 130 13.54 -3.85 20.58
C MET A 130 14.70 -3.15 19.86
N ALA A 131 14.50 -1.90 19.40
CA ALA A 131 15.56 -1.14 18.72
C ALA A 131 16.74 -0.89 19.66
N ASN A 132 16.48 -0.50 20.90
CA ASN A 132 17.50 -0.25 21.90
C ASN A 132 18.22 -1.53 22.35
N ALA A 133 17.50 -2.63 22.49
CA ALA A 133 18.06 -3.93 22.85
C ALA A 133 19.05 -4.44 21.80
N VAL A 134 18.67 -4.36 20.52
CA VAL A 134 19.55 -4.78 19.43
C VAL A 134 20.76 -3.85 19.30
N SER A 135 20.57 -2.53 19.42
CA SER A 135 21.70 -1.58 19.42
C SER A 135 22.67 -1.83 20.55
N ARG A 136 22.18 -2.13 21.75
CA ARG A 136 23.02 -2.48 22.91
C ARG A 136 23.78 -3.80 22.69
N ALA A 137 23.09 -4.83 22.17
CA ALA A 137 23.72 -6.11 21.86
C ALA A 137 24.80 -5.95 20.80
N LEU A 138 24.52 -5.18 19.74
CA LEU A 138 25.47 -4.88 18.67
C LEU A 138 26.72 -4.14 19.23
N THR A 139 26.51 -3.09 20.02
CA THR A 139 27.57 -2.31 20.65
C THR A 139 28.47 -3.19 21.53
N ARG A 140 27.86 -4.03 22.36
CA ARG A 140 28.60 -4.97 23.21
C ARG A 140 29.43 -5.94 22.37
N HIS A 141 28.81 -6.59 21.40
CA HIS A 141 29.48 -7.57 20.53
C HIS A 141 30.65 -6.97 19.74
N ALA A 142 30.49 -5.73 19.25
CA ALA A 142 31.55 -5.03 18.55
C ALA A 142 32.70 -4.62 19.50
N ASN A 143 32.36 -4.17 20.70
CA ASN A 143 33.37 -3.73 21.68
C ASN A 143 34.14 -4.89 22.32
N ASP A 144 33.54 -6.09 22.37
CA ASP A 144 34.27 -7.31 22.75
C ASP A 144 35.41 -7.63 21.76
N ALA A 145 35.28 -7.21 20.48
CA ALA A 145 36.31 -7.35 19.44
C ALA A 145 37.15 -6.09 19.22
N GLN A 146 37.02 -5.06 20.07
CA GLN A 146 37.68 -3.76 19.90
C GLN A 146 39.23 -3.87 19.89
N ALA A 147 39.80 -4.79 20.67
CA ALA A 147 41.24 -5.00 20.72
C ALA A 147 41.83 -5.37 19.33
N ASP A 148 41.06 -6.09 18.51
CA ASP A 148 41.48 -6.56 17.20
C ASP A 148 41.10 -5.58 16.09
N THR A 149 39.91 -4.95 16.20
CA THR A 149 39.37 -4.07 15.18
C THR A 149 39.82 -2.62 15.28
N HIS A 150 40.26 -2.20 16.48
CA HIS A 150 40.58 -0.81 16.83
C HIS A 150 39.44 0.18 16.53
N VAL A 151 38.19 -0.29 16.53
CA VAL A 151 36.97 0.49 16.35
C VAL A 151 36.03 0.20 17.51
N GLU A 152 35.53 1.25 18.12
CA GLU A 152 34.52 1.19 19.17
C GLU A 152 33.15 1.57 18.62
N LEU A 153 32.11 0.81 18.96
CA LEU A 153 30.73 1.20 18.69
C LEU A 153 30.17 1.92 19.93
N GLN A 154 29.58 3.09 19.66
CA GLN A 154 28.90 3.86 20.68
C GLN A 154 27.46 4.11 20.29
N GLN A 155 26.52 3.97 21.22
CA GLN A 155 25.11 4.32 20.98
C GLN A 155 24.98 5.84 20.97
N PHE A 156 24.84 6.43 19.78
CA PHE A 156 24.72 7.85 19.57
C PHE A 156 23.35 8.40 20.00
N ALA A 157 22.27 7.72 19.57
CA ALA A 157 20.91 8.08 19.95
C ALA A 157 20.09 6.84 20.26
N ARG A 158 19.38 6.89 21.38
CA ARG A 158 18.43 5.84 21.76
C ARG A 158 17.12 6.01 21.03
N ALA A 159 16.49 4.91 20.69
CA ALA A 159 15.12 4.90 20.23
C ALA A 159 14.20 5.39 21.34
N THR A 160 13.35 6.33 21.02
CA THR A 160 12.28 6.85 21.88
C THR A 160 10.94 6.24 21.47
N LYS A 161 9.99 6.21 22.40
CA LYS A 161 8.62 5.77 22.13
C LYS A 161 7.99 6.65 21.05
N PRO A 162 7.60 6.07 19.89
CA PRO A 162 6.91 6.84 18.86
C PRO A 162 5.49 7.24 19.33
N THR A 163 5.13 8.47 19.04
CA THR A 163 3.79 9.02 19.35
C THR A 163 2.81 8.79 18.20
N GLU A 164 3.32 8.59 16.99
CA GLU A 164 2.52 8.41 15.79
C GLU A 164 2.75 7.03 15.17
N ALA A 165 1.70 6.47 14.58
CA ALA A 165 1.81 5.22 13.85
C ALA A 165 2.57 5.42 12.53
N SER A 166 3.49 4.52 12.22
CA SER A 166 4.20 4.49 10.93
C SER A 166 3.40 3.82 9.82
N SER A 167 2.34 3.09 10.18
CA SER A 167 1.40 2.52 9.21
C SER A 167 0.51 3.59 8.58
N ALA A 168 0.08 3.36 7.33
CA ALA A 168 -0.84 4.26 6.66
C ALA A 168 -2.14 4.44 7.45
N SER A 169 -2.58 5.70 7.58
CA SER A 169 -3.84 6.01 8.25
C SER A 169 -5.06 5.53 7.45
N PRO A 170 -6.23 5.32 8.09
CA PRO A 170 -7.46 4.95 7.40
C PRO A 170 -7.86 5.93 6.28
N SER A 171 -7.57 7.22 6.44
CA SER A 171 -7.83 8.23 5.41
C SER A 171 -6.96 8.03 4.17
N VAL A 172 -5.67 7.71 4.34
CA VAL A 172 -4.76 7.42 3.22
C VAL A 172 -5.19 6.14 2.49
N THR A 173 -5.53 5.07 3.22
CA THR A 173 -6.00 3.83 2.60
C THR A 173 -7.35 4.01 1.90
N ALA A 174 -8.26 4.86 2.43
CA ALA A 174 -9.50 5.23 1.76
C ALA A 174 -9.24 5.99 0.46
N LEU A 175 -8.30 6.94 0.46
CA LEU A 175 -7.95 7.71 -0.74
C LEU A 175 -7.34 6.81 -1.83
N VAL A 176 -6.43 5.91 -1.45
CA VAL A 176 -5.84 4.92 -2.37
C VAL A 176 -6.91 3.99 -2.91
N GLY A 177 -7.81 3.51 -2.05
CA GLY A 177 -8.95 2.68 -2.45
C GLY A 177 -9.88 3.41 -3.42
N ALA A 178 -10.19 4.68 -3.17
CA ALA A 178 -11.00 5.51 -4.05
C ALA A 178 -10.33 5.71 -5.42
N GLY A 179 -9.02 5.96 -5.44
CA GLY A 179 -8.25 6.06 -6.69
C GLY A 179 -8.27 4.77 -7.50
N ALA A 180 -7.99 3.63 -6.87
CA ALA A 180 -8.03 2.32 -7.52
C ALA A 180 -9.45 1.97 -8.02
N GLY A 181 -10.47 2.20 -7.20
CA GLY A 181 -11.88 1.98 -7.58
C GLY A 181 -12.33 2.89 -8.72
N GLY A 182 -11.90 4.15 -8.72
CA GLY A 182 -12.14 5.09 -9.81
C GLY A 182 -11.50 4.64 -11.12
N LEU A 183 -10.24 4.17 -11.08
CA LEU A 183 -9.56 3.61 -12.25
C LEU A 183 -10.28 2.39 -12.81
N LEU A 184 -10.70 1.45 -11.96
CA LEU A 184 -11.47 0.28 -12.38
C LEU A 184 -12.82 0.68 -12.97
N GLY A 185 -13.51 1.65 -12.37
CA GLY A 185 -14.77 2.23 -12.90
C GLY A 185 -14.55 2.89 -14.26
N GLY A 186 -13.48 3.63 -14.45
CA GLY A 186 -13.08 4.24 -15.72
C GLY A 186 -12.76 3.20 -16.79
N LEU A 187 -12.04 2.14 -16.43
CA LEU A 187 -11.73 1.04 -17.34
C LEU A 187 -13.00 0.31 -17.79
N ALA A 188 -13.93 0.07 -16.86
CA ALA A 188 -15.23 -0.52 -17.18
C ALA A 188 -16.04 0.36 -18.16
N LEU A 189 -15.90 1.68 -18.07
CA LEU A 189 -16.49 2.61 -19.04
C LEU A 189 -15.90 2.46 -20.44
N LEU A 190 -14.58 2.30 -20.54
CA LEU A 190 -13.87 2.12 -21.82
C LEU A 190 -14.27 0.83 -22.53
N VAL A 191 -14.45 -0.25 -21.76
CA VAL A 191 -14.82 -1.59 -22.29
C VAL A 191 -16.31 -1.68 -22.63
N ARG A 192 -17.14 -0.75 -22.12
CA ARG A 192 -18.59 -0.75 -22.39
C ARG A 192 -18.83 -0.47 -23.88
N PRO A 193 -19.42 -1.42 -24.65
CA PRO A 193 -19.70 -1.20 -26.07
C PRO A 193 -20.65 -0.02 -26.20
N ARG A 194 -20.22 1.00 -26.96
CA ARG A 194 -21.11 2.09 -27.38
C ARG A 194 -22.24 1.46 -28.20
N ARG A 195 -23.43 1.38 -27.63
CA ARG A 195 -24.62 1.13 -28.44
C ARG A 195 -24.80 2.37 -29.32
N THR A 196 -24.29 2.32 -30.51
CA THR A 196 -24.76 3.19 -31.60
C THR A 196 -26.24 2.94 -31.74
N THR A 197 -27.05 3.89 -31.28
CA THR A 197 -28.45 4.01 -31.71
C THR A 197 -28.35 4.45 -33.16
N ASP A 198 -28.05 3.49 -34.02
CA ASP A 198 -28.22 3.67 -35.44
C ASP A 198 -29.73 3.66 -35.68
N THR A 199 -30.33 4.84 -35.53
CA THR A 199 -31.62 5.12 -36.13
C THR A 199 -31.28 5.22 -37.61
N ALA A 200 -31.06 4.05 -38.23
CA ALA A 200 -31.09 3.95 -39.67
C ALA A 200 -32.49 4.44 -40.10
N ARG A 201 -32.56 5.72 -40.42
CA ARG A 201 -33.66 6.27 -41.16
C ARG A 201 -33.66 5.49 -42.47
N PRO A 202 -34.70 4.72 -42.78
CA PRO A 202 -34.71 4.01 -44.04
C PRO A 202 -34.59 5.05 -45.15
N ALA A 203 -33.50 4.94 -45.93
CA ALA A 203 -33.33 5.74 -47.13
C ALA A 203 -34.56 5.51 -48.01
N SER A 204 -35.35 6.57 -48.23
CA SER A 204 -36.44 6.54 -49.19
C SER A 204 -35.82 6.29 -50.56
N VAL A 205 -36.05 5.10 -51.10
CA VAL A 205 -35.69 4.76 -52.47
C VAL A 205 -36.58 5.58 -53.37
N PRO A 206 -36.03 6.44 -54.27
CA PRO A 206 -36.88 7.14 -55.25
C PRO A 206 -37.53 6.11 -56.16
N SER A 207 -38.86 6.16 -56.27
CA SER A 207 -39.59 5.35 -57.20
C SER A 207 -39.18 5.69 -58.65
N PRO A 208 -38.98 4.71 -59.54
CA PRO A 208 -38.69 4.97 -60.93
C PRO A 208 -39.86 5.73 -61.56
N ALA A 209 -39.54 6.84 -62.25
CA ALA A 209 -40.53 7.62 -63.04
C ALA A 209 -41.06 6.75 -64.13
N THR A 210 -42.41 6.56 -64.12
CA THR A 210 -43.14 5.92 -65.20
C THR A 210 -43.03 6.80 -66.47
N SER A 211 -42.33 6.29 -67.46
CA SER A 211 -42.32 6.95 -68.79
C SER A 211 -43.68 6.95 -69.36
N ALA A 212 -44.30 8.12 -69.40
CA ALA A 212 -45.55 8.34 -70.10
C ALA A 212 -45.36 8.14 -71.61
N ASP A 213 -46.14 7.27 -72.13
CA ASP A 213 -46.29 6.89 -73.53
C ASP A 213 -46.67 8.14 -74.38
N VAL A 214 -45.75 8.50 -75.31
CA VAL A 214 -46.06 9.46 -76.36
C VAL A 214 -46.34 8.65 -77.61
N ARG A 215 -47.62 8.30 -77.75
CA ARG A 215 -48.11 7.82 -79.02
C ARG A 215 -49.37 8.62 -79.39
N GLY A 216 -49.25 9.34 -80.47
CA GLY A 216 -50.44 9.84 -81.16
C GLY A 216 -50.34 11.25 -81.65
N GLN A 217 -50.13 11.33 -82.88
CA GLN A 217 -50.84 12.01 -83.99
C GLN A 217 -49.92 12.78 -84.91
N MET A 218 -49.88 12.24 -86.09
CA MET A 218 -49.86 12.81 -87.44
C MET A 218 -49.26 14.15 -87.66
#